data_5d1bc4f8f12a3d907f15088f310dfc83
#
_entry.id   5d1bc4f8f12a3d907f15088f310dfc83
#
_cell.length_a   1.000
_cell.length_b   1.000
_cell.length_c   1.000
_cell.angle_alpha   90.00
_cell.angle_beta   90.00
_cell.angle_gamma   90.00
#
_symmetry.space_group_name_H-M   'P 1'
#
loop_
_entity.id
_entity.type
_entity.pdbx_description
1 polymer ?
#
loop_
_entity_poly.entity_id
_entity_poly.type
_entity_poly.pdbx_seq_one_letter_code
_entity_poly.pdbx_strand_id
1 'polypeptide(L)'
;VADCIEFCKNKDGVPIDGLDEKYTVRLVEYKPTQPKDGSIRETDAIQVFAQKLCADYIWKCNSEGCIYYADTRKRVKMPFDEEYDRYKALLDDLVGKMQNVMESGVIPPKIKGQKCSGCSIKDLCMPKTKKYSIKQLIEEDCV
;
A
#
# COMPACT_ATOMS: atom_id res chain seq x y z
N VAL A 1 7.87 -3.95 0.42
CA VAL A 1 8.62 -4.70 -0.63
C VAL A 1 7.87 -4.46 -1.93
N ALA A 2 8.57 -4.10 -3.01
CA ALA A 2 7.99 -4.00 -4.34
C ALA A 2 7.82 -5.40 -4.94
N ASP A 3 6.75 -5.64 -5.72
CA ASP A 3 6.51 -6.93 -6.36
C ASP A 3 7.56 -7.20 -7.45
N CYS A 4 7.91 -6.16 -8.22
CA CYS A 4 8.94 -6.25 -9.25
C CYS A 4 9.68 -4.91 -9.42
N ILE A 5 10.98 -4.98 -9.65
CA ILE A 5 11.82 -3.84 -10.01
C ILE A 5 12.47 -4.16 -11.35
N GLU A 6 12.21 -3.33 -12.35
CA GLU A 6 12.77 -3.46 -13.69
C GLU A 6 13.90 -2.45 -13.89
N PHE A 7 15.04 -2.91 -14.38
CA PHE A 7 16.14 -2.06 -14.83
C PHE A 7 16.10 -2.00 -16.36
N CYS A 8 15.57 -0.92 -16.89
CA CYS A 8 15.42 -0.73 -18.34
C CYS A 8 16.62 0.04 -18.87
N LYS A 9 17.39 -0.56 -19.79
CA LYS A 9 18.54 0.12 -20.41
C LYS A 9 18.16 1.48 -20.98
N ASN A 10 18.85 2.53 -20.54
CA ASN A 10 18.60 3.89 -20.97
C ASN A 10 19.88 4.72 -20.81
N LYS A 11 20.30 5.39 -21.89
CA LYS A 11 21.52 6.23 -21.90
C LYS A 11 21.43 7.40 -20.92
N ASP A 12 20.22 7.90 -20.68
CA ASP A 12 19.92 9.00 -19.75
C ASP A 12 19.60 8.51 -18.33
N GLY A 13 19.68 7.21 -18.10
CA GLY A 13 19.44 6.58 -16.80
C GLY A 13 20.61 6.74 -15.85
N VAL A 14 20.53 6.00 -14.73
CA VAL A 14 21.56 5.98 -13.69
C VAL A 14 22.40 4.70 -13.75
N PRO A 15 23.66 4.72 -13.32
CA PRO A 15 24.47 3.52 -13.16
C PRO A 15 23.89 2.68 -12.01
N ILE A 16 23.89 1.37 -12.17
CA ILE A 16 23.47 0.41 -11.15
C ILE A 16 24.68 -0.51 -10.83
N ASP A 17 24.99 -0.67 -9.56
CA ASP A 17 26.09 -1.49 -9.12
C ASP A 17 25.96 -2.92 -9.64
N GLY A 18 27.04 -3.40 -10.29
CA GLY A 18 27.08 -4.73 -10.89
C GLY A 18 26.49 -4.83 -12.29
N LEU A 19 26.06 -3.70 -12.90
CA LEU A 19 25.59 -3.64 -14.27
C LEU A 19 26.46 -2.69 -15.10
N ASP A 20 26.73 -3.04 -16.38
CA ASP A 20 27.70 -2.34 -17.23
C ASP A 20 27.17 -1.05 -17.89
N GLU A 21 25.87 -0.81 -17.83
CA GLU A 21 25.23 0.30 -18.53
C GLU A 21 24.39 1.16 -17.58
N LYS A 22 23.78 2.22 -18.11
CA LYS A 22 22.82 3.04 -17.39
C LYS A 22 21.38 2.52 -17.56
N TYR A 23 20.57 2.71 -16.53
CA TYR A 23 19.21 2.16 -16.48
C TYR A 23 18.22 3.19 -15.92
N THR A 24 17.02 3.17 -16.46
CA THR A 24 15.84 3.70 -15.78
C THR A 24 15.31 2.62 -14.83
N VAL A 25 15.10 2.98 -13.58
CA VAL A 25 14.50 2.10 -12.56
C VAL A 25 12.99 2.22 -12.67
N ARG A 26 12.30 1.10 -12.80
CA ARG A 26 10.83 1.05 -12.82
C ARG A 26 10.30 0.09 -11.78
N LEU A 27 9.37 0.57 -10.98
CA LEU A 27 8.65 -0.22 -9.98
C LEU A 27 7.35 -0.70 -10.58
N VAL A 28 7.08 -1.99 -10.47
CA VAL A 28 5.84 -2.59 -10.98
C VAL A 28 5.13 -3.29 -9.83
N GLU A 29 3.94 -2.83 -9.52
CA GLU A 29 3.02 -3.45 -8.57
C GLU A 29 2.01 -4.30 -9.32
N TYR A 30 1.82 -5.56 -8.93
CA TYR A 30 0.89 -6.48 -9.56
C TYR A 30 -0.46 -6.45 -8.83
N LYS A 31 -1.53 -6.22 -9.58
CA LYS A 31 -2.91 -6.28 -9.06
C LYS A 31 -3.73 -7.27 -9.86
N PRO A 32 -4.54 -8.12 -9.20
CA PRO A 32 -5.34 -9.14 -9.89
C PRO A 32 -6.40 -8.52 -10.81
N THR A 33 -6.99 -7.39 -10.40
CA THR A 33 -8.16 -6.82 -11.07
C THR A 33 -8.08 -5.30 -11.17
N GLN A 34 -8.31 -4.77 -12.37
CA GLN A 34 -8.45 -3.34 -12.61
C GLN A 34 -9.82 -2.84 -12.13
N PRO A 35 -9.94 -1.63 -11.54
CA PRO A 35 -11.24 -1.01 -11.30
C PRO A 35 -12.04 -0.89 -12.59
N LYS A 36 -13.36 -1.14 -12.52
CA LYS A 36 -14.24 -1.18 -13.71
C LYS A 36 -14.32 0.13 -14.48
N ASP A 37 -14.15 1.24 -13.79
CA ASP A 37 -14.10 2.60 -14.35
C ASP A 37 -12.74 2.97 -14.94
N GLY A 38 -11.76 2.06 -14.87
CA GLY A 38 -10.40 2.30 -15.34
C GLY A 38 -9.57 3.21 -14.44
N SER A 39 -10.11 3.65 -13.30
CA SER A 39 -9.39 4.49 -12.34
C SER A 39 -8.24 3.74 -11.66
N ILE A 40 -7.35 4.49 -11.04
CA ILE A 40 -6.31 3.96 -10.15
C ILE A 40 -6.80 4.14 -8.72
N ARG A 41 -6.78 3.08 -7.93
CA ARG A 41 -7.09 3.20 -6.51
C ARG A 41 -5.98 4.00 -5.82
N GLU A 42 -6.35 5.03 -5.08
CA GLU A 42 -5.39 5.88 -4.36
C GLU A 42 -4.50 5.07 -3.39
N THR A 43 -5.05 4.04 -2.75
CA THR A 43 -4.28 3.12 -1.89
C THR A 43 -3.18 2.38 -2.63
N ASP A 44 -3.43 1.96 -3.88
CA ASP A 44 -2.45 1.29 -4.71
C ASP A 44 -1.39 2.30 -5.21
N ALA A 45 -1.83 3.50 -5.57
CA ALA A 45 -0.94 4.58 -5.99
C ALA A 45 0.03 5.02 -4.89
N ILE A 46 -0.46 5.21 -3.66
CA ILE A 46 0.39 5.57 -2.50
C ILE A 46 1.39 4.47 -2.19
N GLN A 47 1.01 3.20 -2.30
CA GLN A 47 1.93 2.08 -2.13
C GLN A 47 3.11 2.17 -3.10
N VAL A 48 2.83 2.35 -4.39
CA VAL A 48 3.87 2.47 -5.43
C VAL A 48 4.69 3.75 -5.24
N PHE A 49 4.07 4.85 -4.81
CA PHE A 49 4.77 6.10 -4.53
C PHE A 49 5.76 5.97 -3.37
N ALA A 50 5.38 5.31 -2.28
CA ALA A 50 6.28 5.02 -1.16
C ALA A 50 7.47 4.16 -1.59
N GLN A 51 7.23 3.14 -2.42
CA GLN A 51 8.28 2.31 -3.01
C GLN A 51 9.21 3.14 -3.90
N LYS A 52 8.66 4.08 -4.71
CA LYS A 52 9.43 5.00 -5.54
C LYS A 52 10.39 5.83 -4.70
N LEU A 53 9.93 6.45 -3.61
CA LEU A 53 10.81 7.25 -2.76
C LEU A 53 11.97 6.43 -2.18
N CYS A 54 11.73 5.18 -1.82
CA CYS A 54 12.78 4.27 -1.37
C CYS A 54 13.78 3.96 -2.50
N ALA A 55 13.28 3.67 -3.70
CA ALA A 55 14.12 3.39 -4.86
C ALA A 55 14.96 4.60 -5.27
N ASP A 56 14.35 5.78 -5.31
CA ASP A 56 15.03 7.03 -5.63
C ASP A 56 16.14 7.36 -4.64
N TYR A 57 15.90 7.06 -3.35
CA TYR A 57 16.93 7.22 -2.32
C TYR A 57 18.10 6.25 -2.51
N ILE A 58 17.81 4.97 -2.81
CA ILE A 58 18.83 3.93 -2.96
C ILE A 58 19.69 4.16 -4.21
N TRP A 59 19.06 4.39 -5.36
CA TRP A 59 19.75 4.49 -6.65
C TRP A 59 20.00 5.92 -7.10
N LYS A 60 19.63 6.93 -6.32
CA LYS A 60 19.78 8.36 -6.66
C LYS A 60 19.21 8.70 -8.04
N CYS A 61 18.02 8.17 -8.31
CA CYS A 61 17.32 8.28 -9.58
C CYS A 61 15.95 8.94 -9.42
N ASN A 62 15.26 9.15 -10.54
CA ASN A 62 13.83 9.40 -10.59
C ASN A 62 13.16 8.16 -11.18
N SER A 63 12.78 7.20 -10.32
CA SER A 63 12.21 5.95 -10.77
C SER A 63 10.76 6.11 -11.26
N GLU A 64 10.37 5.30 -12.23
CA GLU A 64 8.99 5.24 -12.71
C GLU A 64 8.16 4.30 -11.84
N GLY A 65 6.89 4.65 -11.61
CA GLY A 65 5.89 3.77 -11.00
C GLY A 65 4.90 3.24 -12.01
N CYS A 66 4.52 1.98 -11.87
CA CYS A 66 3.57 1.32 -12.76
C CYS A 66 2.74 0.29 -11.99
N ILE A 67 1.47 0.16 -12.35
CA ILE A 67 0.61 -0.94 -11.90
C ILE A 67 0.32 -1.86 -13.07
N TYR A 68 0.53 -3.17 -12.89
CA TYR A 68 0.14 -4.20 -13.84
C TYR A 68 -1.13 -4.89 -13.36
N TYR A 69 -2.18 -4.84 -14.16
CA TYR A 69 -3.45 -5.52 -13.90
C TYR A 69 -3.51 -6.85 -14.65
N ALA A 70 -3.63 -7.96 -13.91
CA ALA A 70 -3.55 -9.31 -14.48
C ALA A 70 -4.77 -9.67 -15.34
N ASP A 71 -5.97 -9.23 -14.96
CA ASP A 71 -7.22 -9.47 -15.68
C ASP A 71 -7.25 -8.84 -17.07
N THR A 72 -6.77 -7.60 -17.17
CA THR A 72 -6.74 -6.84 -18.45
C THR A 72 -5.38 -6.95 -19.16
N ARG A 73 -4.35 -7.50 -18.51
CA ARG A 73 -2.95 -7.54 -18.96
C ARG A 73 -2.40 -6.16 -19.34
N LYS A 74 -2.86 -5.12 -18.65
CA LYS A 74 -2.46 -3.74 -18.92
C LYS A 74 -1.48 -3.24 -17.87
N ARG A 75 -0.52 -2.44 -18.34
CA ARG A 75 0.34 -1.62 -17.48
C ARG A 75 -0.17 -0.18 -17.50
N VAL A 76 -0.33 0.39 -16.32
CA VAL A 76 -0.75 1.78 -16.14
C VAL A 76 0.39 2.52 -15.46
N LYS A 77 1.00 3.48 -16.16
CA LYS A 77 2.04 4.35 -15.61
C LYS A 77 1.41 5.31 -14.59
N MET A 78 2.10 5.52 -13.48
CA MET A 78 1.67 6.42 -12.43
C MET A 78 2.11 7.86 -12.77
N PRO A 79 1.24 8.87 -12.57
CA PRO A 79 1.53 10.28 -12.90
C PRO A 79 2.36 10.96 -11.79
N PHE A 80 3.45 10.33 -11.37
CA PHE A 80 4.22 10.82 -10.22
C PHE A 80 5.06 12.04 -10.53
N ASP A 81 5.40 12.29 -11.79
CA ASP A 81 6.13 13.50 -12.17
C ASP A 81 5.22 14.73 -12.11
N GLU A 82 3.96 14.58 -12.55
CA GLU A 82 2.96 15.65 -12.58
C GLU A 82 2.28 15.89 -11.23
N GLU A 83 2.09 14.82 -10.45
CA GLU A 83 1.34 14.86 -9.19
C GLU A 83 2.22 14.60 -7.96
N TYR A 84 3.53 14.84 -8.04
CA TYR A 84 4.48 14.51 -6.98
C TYR A 84 4.09 15.10 -5.61
N ASP A 85 3.80 16.39 -5.56
CA ASP A 85 3.49 17.08 -4.30
C ASP A 85 2.20 16.55 -3.67
N ARG A 86 1.22 16.19 -4.49
CA ARG A 86 -0.02 15.57 -4.02
C ARG A 86 0.24 14.24 -3.34
N TYR A 87 0.98 13.32 -3.99
CA TYR A 87 1.28 12.01 -3.42
C TYR A 87 2.20 12.12 -2.21
N LYS A 88 3.14 13.08 -2.23
CA LYS A 88 4.03 13.34 -1.10
C LYS A 88 3.25 13.78 0.13
N ALA A 89 2.33 14.74 0.00
CA ALA A 89 1.49 15.21 1.08
C ALA A 89 0.59 14.09 1.66
N LEU A 90 -0.02 13.28 0.80
CA LEU A 90 -0.83 12.12 1.20
C LEU A 90 -0.01 11.09 1.98
N LEU A 91 1.20 10.79 1.52
CA LEU A 91 2.08 9.83 2.17
C LEU A 91 2.55 10.37 3.54
N ASP A 92 2.94 11.64 3.62
CA ASP A 92 3.40 12.25 4.87
C ASP A 92 2.29 12.29 5.93
N ASP A 93 1.05 12.63 5.54
CA ASP A 93 -0.11 12.56 6.42
C ASP A 93 -0.35 11.13 6.93
N LEU A 94 -0.26 10.14 6.04
CA LEU A 94 -0.45 8.74 6.40
C LEU A 94 0.63 8.24 7.37
N VAL A 95 1.91 8.54 7.09
CA VAL A 95 3.04 8.17 7.93
C VAL A 95 2.93 8.86 9.30
N GLY A 96 2.59 10.15 9.34
CA GLY A 96 2.36 10.89 10.59
C GLY A 96 1.24 10.27 11.44
N LYS A 97 0.13 9.87 10.83
CA LYS A 97 -0.95 9.15 11.54
C LYS A 97 -0.48 7.80 12.10
N MET A 98 0.31 7.05 11.34
CA MET A 98 0.89 5.78 11.81
C MET A 98 1.85 6.01 12.99
N GLN A 99 2.72 7.00 12.91
CA GLN A 99 3.65 7.35 13.99
C GLN A 99 2.90 7.74 15.27
N ASN A 100 1.88 8.60 15.17
CA ASN A 100 1.04 8.99 16.31
C ASN A 100 0.37 7.78 16.98
N VAL A 101 -0.13 6.80 16.22
CA VAL A 101 -0.69 5.56 16.77
C VAL A 101 0.37 4.76 17.51
N MET A 102 1.56 4.64 16.93
CA MET A 102 2.68 3.90 17.56
C MET A 102 3.17 4.57 18.85
N GLU A 103 3.33 5.89 18.83
CA GLU A 103 3.81 6.67 19.99
C GLU A 103 2.78 6.75 21.12
N SER A 104 1.51 6.91 20.79
CA SER A 104 0.44 6.96 21.78
C SER A 104 0.14 5.61 22.44
N GLY A 105 0.51 4.50 21.78
CA GLY A 105 0.16 3.14 22.20
C GLY A 105 -1.36 2.85 22.20
N VAL A 106 -2.16 3.79 21.69
CA VAL A 106 -3.62 3.64 21.62
C VAL A 106 -4.00 2.74 20.46
N ILE A 107 -4.61 1.60 20.75
CA ILE A 107 -5.14 0.70 19.72
C ILE A 107 -6.37 1.34 19.08
N PRO A 108 -6.37 1.54 17.74
CA PRO A 108 -7.53 2.11 17.05
C PRO A 108 -8.80 1.29 17.28
N PRO A 109 -9.99 1.94 17.34
CA PRO A 109 -11.24 1.24 17.53
C PRO A 109 -11.52 0.28 16.37
N LYS A 110 -12.13 -0.86 16.69
CA LYS A 110 -12.54 -1.85 15.69
C LYS A 110 -13.65 -1.26 14.81
N ILE A 111 -13.43 -1.20 13.52
CA ILE A 111 -14.42 -0.73 12.54
C ILE A 111 -14.93 -1.93 11.75
N LYS A 112 -16.23 -2.26 11.91
CA LYS A 112 -16.87 -3.29 11.11
C LYS A 112 -17.17 -2.76 9.72
N GLY A 113 -16.73 -3.48 8.70
CA GLY A 113 -16.94 -3.12 7.30
C GLY A 113 -17.08 -4.31 6.38
N GLN A 114 -17.33 -4.06 5.09
CA GLN A 114 -17.49 -5.12 4.08
C GLN A 114 -16.25 -6.04 3.97
N LYS A 115 -15.06 -5.51 4.21
CA LYS A 115 -13.79 -6.26 4.18
C LYS A 115 -13.65 -7.28 5.31
N CYS A 116 -14.49 -7.21 6.35
CA CYS A 116 -14.39 -8.14 7.48
C CYS A 116 -14.70 -9.59 7.12
N SER A 117 -15.48 -9.85 6.06
CA SER A 117 -15.80 -11.22 5.63
C SER A 117 -14.58 -12.01 5.15
N GLY A 118 -13.63 -11.31 4.47
CA GLY A 118 -12.39 -11.90 3.95
C GLY A 118 -11.13 -11.51 4.75
N CYS A 119 -11.29 -10.98 5.96
CA CYS A 119 -10.16 -10.51 6.76
C CYS A 119 -9.47 -11.70 7.46
N SER A 120 -8.15 -11.83 7.27
CA SER A 120 -7.33 -12.89 7.88
C SER A 120 -7.29 -12.85 9.41
N ILE A 121 -7.49 -11.66 10.01
CA ILE A 121 -7.51 -11.48 11.47
C ILE A 121 -8.93 -11.41 12.06
N LYS A 122 -9.95 -11.82 11.30
CA LYS A 122 -11.36 -11.70 11.69
C LYS A 122 -11.64 -12.33 13.07
N ASP A 123 -11.10 -13.50 13.32
CA ASP A 123 -11.37 -14.25 14.57
C ASP A 123 -10.64 -13.60 15.76
N LEU A 124 -9.47 -13.02 15.56
CA LEU A 124 -8.73 -12.24 16.57
C LEU A 124 -9.36 -10.88 16.82
N CYS A 125 -9.80 -10.21 15.74
CA CYS A 125 -10.42 -8.88 15.82
C CYS A 125 -11.82 -8.94 16.46
N MET A 126 -12.57 -10.06 16.30
CA MET A 126 -13.92 -10.26 16.83
C MET A 126 -14.86 -9.05 16.64
N PRO A 127 -15.07 -8.55 15.41
CA PRO A 127 -15.86 -7.33 15.18
C PRO A 127 -17.36 -7.49 15.48
N LYS A 128 -17.80 -8.73 15.70
CA LYS A 128 -19.21 -9.09 16.01
C LYS A 128 -19.46 -9.43 17.48
N THR A 129 -18.44 -9.43 18.33
CA THR A 129 -18.66 -9.74 19.76
C THR A 129 -19.59 -8.71 20.37
N LYS A 130 -20.74 -9.18 20.85
CA LYS A 130 -21.60 -8.39 21.72
C LYS A 130 -20.80 -8.13 23.01
N LYS A 131 -20.85 -6.90 23.51
CA LYS A 131 -20.36 -6.62 24.87
C LYS A 131 -21.38 -7.22 25.83
N TYR A 132 -21.11 -8.39 26.35
CA TYR A 132 -21.85 -8.92 27.49
C TYR A 132 -21.33 -8.26 28.78
N SER A 133 -22.24 -7.84 29.66
CA SER A 133 -21.82 -7.52 31.01
C SER A 133 -21.51 -8.82 31.77
N ILE A 134 -20.60 -8.77 32.72
CA ILE A 134 -20.27 -9.96 33.56
C ILE A 134 -21.55 -10.56 34.19
N LYS A 135 -22.52 -9.71 34.56
CA LYS A 135 -23.84 -10.14 35.03
C LYS A 135 -24.60 -11.03 34.04
N GLN A 136 -24.63 -10.63 32.75
CA GLN A 136 -25.32 -11.39 31.70
C GLN A 136 -24.65 -12.73 31.42
N LEU A 137 -23.32 -12.83 31.53
CA LEU A 137 -22.60 -14.08 31.38
C LEU A 137 -22.87 -15.05 32.54
N ILE A 138 -22.98 -14.53 33.79
CA ILE A 138 -23.28 -15.35 34.98
C ILE A 138 -24.73 -15.86 34.94
N GLU A 139 -25.67 -15.07 34.43
CA GLU A 139 -27.09 -15.45 34.32
C GLU A 139 -27.33 -16.50 33.23
N GLU A 140 -26.52 -16.54 32.14
CA GLU A 140 -26.63 -17.56 31.10
C GLU A 140 -26.02 -18.92 31.45
N ASP A 141 -25.02 -18.96 32.37
CA ASP A 141 -24.36 -20.21 32.80
C ASP A 141 -25.06 -20.90 34.01
N CYS A 142 -26.16 -20.34 34.53
CA CYS A 142 -26.89 -20.87 35.67
C CYS A 142 -28.24 -21.56 35.32
N VAL A 143 -28.43 -22.02 34.07
CA VAL A 143 -29.62 -22.79 33.65
C VAL A 143 -29.24 -24.19 33.24
#